data_654f92b8a159734d4588b25b11e479dd
#
_entry.id   654f92b8a159734d4588b25b11e479dd
#
_cell.length_a   1.000
_cell.length_b   1.000
_cell.length_c   1.000
_cell.angle_alpha   90.00
_cell.angle_beta   90.00
_cell.angle_gamma   90.00
#
_symmetry.space_group_name_H-M   'P 1'
#
loop_
_entity.id
_entity.type
_entity.pdbx_description
1 polymer ?
#
loop_
_entity_poly.entity_id
_entity_poly.type
_entity_poly.pdbx_seq_one_letter_code
_entity_poly.pdbx_strand_id
1 'polypeptide(L)'
;MKIIISIDQLANLFADDLPKKSKYAGITLFSLDLYQASRLSAKTLERLRTHLRKGDLEELRFPEKEMPSYYEEYDHCKQHRSLTLQDFVAVEYAKSEGYILLAEKGYLSRYALRKGVAIVSLRELEELCERRCRDHWRKDRLKSYFEDKADTTEEEPMQQPIDDDITF
;
A
#
# COMPACT_ATOMS: atom_id res chain seq x y z
N MET A 1 5.51 3.25 0.54
CA MET A 1 5.17 3.35 -0.91
C MET A 1 3.69 3.68 -0.97
N LYS A 2 3.32 4.68 -1.74
CA LYS A 2 1.92 5.12 -1.84
C LYS A 2 1.41 4.82 -3.25
N ILE A 3 0.24 4.20 -3.34
CA ILE A 3 -0.34 3.75 -4.61
C ILE A 3 -1.72 4.36 -4.76
N ILE A 4 -1.97 5.00 -5.90
CA ILE A 4 -3.30 5.47 -6.32
C ILE A 4 -3.94 4.39 -7.16
N ILE A 5 -5.20 4.10 -6.89
CA ILE A 5 -6.00 3.15 -7.66
C ILE A 5 -7.20 3.84 -8.28
N SER A 6 -7.51 3.49 -9.53
CA SER A 6 -8.76 3.91 -10.16
C SER A 6 -9.93 3.06 -9.65
N ILE A 7 -11.15 3.59 -9.77
CA ILE A 7 -12.34 2.87 -9.34
C ILE A 7 -12.55 1.55 -10.08
N ASP A 8 -12.14 1.48 -11.34
CA ASP A 8 -12.25 0.27 -12.15
C ASP A 8 -11.37 -0.86 -11.62
N GLN A 9 -10.26 -0.52 -10.96
CA GLN A 9 -9.35 -1.49 -10.35
C GLN A 9 -9.76 -1.93 -8.94
N LEU A 10 -10.66 -1.20 -8.28
CA LEU A 10 -11.10 -1.55 -6.92
C LEU A 10 -11.76 -2.92 -6.84
N ALA A 11 -12.60 -3.26 -7.80
CA ALA A 11 -13.27 -4.56 -7.83
C ALA A 11 -12.26 -5.71 -7.92
N ASN A 12 -11.25 -5.57 -8.77
CA ASN A 12 -10.18 -6.54 -8.93
C ASN A 12 -9.30 -6.65 -7.69
N LEU A 13 -8.98 -5.52 -7.05
CA LEU A 13 -8.22 -5.47 -5.81
C LEU A 13 -8.86 -6.31 -4.70
N PHE A 14 -10.20 -6.30 -4.60
CA PHE A 14 -10.92 -7.07 -3.59
C PHE A 14 -11.06 -8.55 -3.93
N ALA A 15 -10.91 -8.96 -5.19
CA ALA A 15 -10.98 -10.36 -5.58
C ALA A 15 -9.88 -11.19 -4.91
N ASP A 16 -8.68 -10.62 -4.77
CA ASP A 16 -7.48 -11.30 -4.29
C ASP A 16 -7.13 -11.01 -2.81
N ASP A 17 -8.05 -10.41 -2.04
CA ASP A 17 -7.82 -10.02 -0.64
C ASP A 17 -6.58 -9.11 -0.44
N LEU A 18 -6.15 -8.42 -1.49
CA LEU A 18 -4.97 -7.55 -1.47
C LEU A 18 -5.00 -6.45 -0.39
N PRO A 19 -6.16 -5.83 -0.04
CA PRO A 19 -6.20 -4.83 1.01
C PRO A 19 -5.69 -5.36 2.36
N LYS A 20 -5.99 -6.61 2.70
CA LYS A 20 -5.47 -7.22 3.93
C LYS A 20 -3.97 -7.46 3.88
N LYS A 21 -3.47 -7.95 2.72
CA LYS A 21 -2.04 -8.18 2.50
C LYS A 21 -1.25 -6.86 2.50
N SER A 22 -1.83 -5.77 1.98
CA SER A 22 -1.18 -4.46 1.90
C SER A 22 -0.80 -3.88 3.25
N LYS A 23 -1.61 -4.12 4.30
CA LYS A 23 -1.31 -3.71 5.67
C LYS A 23 0.00 -4.31 6.17
N TYR A 24 0.20 -5.62 5.99
CA TYR A 24 1.43 -6.31 6.41
C TYR A 24 2.64 -5.92 5.55
N ALA A 25 2.41 -5.59 4.31
CA ALA A 25 3.45 -5.15 3.40
C ALA A 25 3.89 -3.68 3.60
N GLY A 26 3.21 -2.92 4.47
CA GLY A 26 3.45 -1.49 4.65
C GLY A 26 3.18 -0.68 3.39
N ILE A 27 2.22 -1.14 2.58
CA ILE A 27 1.75 -0.45 1.37
C ILE A 27 0.42 0.19 1.70
N THR A 28 0.32 1.48 1.50
CA THR A 28 -0.94 2.22 1.60
C THR A 28 -1.51 2.39 0.20
N LEU A 29 -2.75 2.01 0.03
CA LEU A 29 -3.49 2.18 -1.23
C LEU A 29 -4.45 3.33 -1.05
N PHE A 30 -4.47 4.24 -2.03
CA PHE A 30 -5.36 5.38 -2.03
C PHE A 30 -6.42 5.20 -3.13
N SER A 31 -7.66 5.52 -2.80
CA SER A 31 -8.73 5.63 -3.78
C SER A 31 -9.09 7.10 -3.96
N LEU A 32 -9.00 7.60 -5.19
CA LEU A 32 -9.39 8.97 -5.52
C LEU A 32 -10.90 9.14 -5.68
N ASP A 33 -11.65 8.05 -5.79
CA ASP A 33 -12.97 8.17 -6.37
C ASP A 33 -14.07 7.43 -5.61
N LEU A 34 -14.32 7.89 -4.38
CA LEU A 34 -15.49 7.43 -3.62
C LEU A 34 -16.82 7.99 -4.16
N TYR A 35 -16.78 9.08 -4.92
CA TYR A 35 -17.99 9.66 -5.52
C TYR A 35 -18.59 8.76 -6.60
N GLN A 36 -17.79 7.94 -7.26
CA GLN A 36 -18.27 6.94 -8.22
C GLN A 36 -18.49 5.55 -7.61
N ALA A 37 -18.38 5.45 -6.29
CA ALA A 37 -18.65 4.20 -5.58
C ALA A 37 -20.06 3.63 -5.85
N SER A 38 -21.01 4.46 -6.30
CA SER A 38 -22.32 4.01 -6.77
C SER A 38 -22.25 3.05 -7.98
N ARG A 39 -21.14 3.06 -8.72
CA ARG A 39 -20.90 2.12 -9.83
C ARG A 39 -20.43 0.74 -9.35
N LEU A 40 -19.99 0.65 -8.12
CA LEU A 40 -19.57 -0.63 -7.53
C LEU A 40 -20.80 -1.42 -7.10
N SER A 41 -20.67 -2.75 -7.13
CA SER A 41 -21.69 -3.60 -6.54
C SER A 41 -21.83 -3.30 -5.04
N ALA A 42 -23.03 -3.48 -4.46
CA ALA A 42 -23.27 -3.26 -3.04
C ALA A 42 -22.28 -4.05 -2.16
N LYS A 43 -21.93 -5.27 -2.56
CA LYS A 43 -20.95 -6.12 -1.86
C LYS A 43 -19.55 -5.52 -1.90
N THR A 44 -19.10 -5.03 -3.04
CA THR A 44 -17.78 -4.39 -3.19
C THR A 44 -17.71 -3.09 -2.40
N LEU A 45 -18.79 -2.31 -2.42
CA LEU A 45 -18.90 -1.07 -1.65
C LEU A 45 -18.82 -1.30 -0.14
N GLU A 46 -19.49 -2.35 0.36
CA GLU A 46 -19.40 -2.72 1.77
C GLU A 46 -17.99 -3.15 2.18
N ARG A 47 -17.34 -3.95 1.35
CA ARG A 47 -15.93 -4.35 1.55
C ARG A 47 -15.01 -3.13 1.56
N LEU A 48 -15.18 -2.20 0.61
CA LEU A 48 -14.43 -0.94 0.55
C LEU A 48 -14.55 -0.15 1.86
N ARG A 49 -15.79 0.08 2.32
CA ARG A 49 -16.05 0.78 3.58
C ARG A 49 -15.42 0.08 4.79
N THR A 50 -15.41 -1.24 4.78
CA THR A 50 -14.79 -2.04 5.84
C THR A 50 -13.29 -1.86 5.87
N HIS A 51 -12.62 -1.89 4.72
CA HIS A 51 -11.17 -1.70 4.62
C HIS A 51 -10.73 -0.26 4.91
N LEU A 52 -11.53 0.73 4.51
CA LEU A 52 -11.31 2.14 4.90
C LEU A 52 -11.40 2.32 6.43
N ARG A 53 -12.42 1.73 7.07
CA ARG A 53 -12.57 1.80 8.55
C ARG A 53 -11.44 1.09 9.30
N LYS A 54 -10.88 0.03 8.73
CA LYS A 54 -9.75 -0.70 9.31
C LYS A 54 -8.39 -0.04 9.05
N GLY A 55 -8.33 0.97 8.18
CA GLY A 55 -7.08 1.61 7.77
C GLY A 55 -6.23 0.74 6.84
N ASP A 56 -6.80 -0.30 6.21
CA ASP A 56 -6.12 -1.07 5.17
C ASP A 56 -6.03 -0.29 3.86
N LEU A 57 -6.99 0.62 3.64
CA LEU A 57 -7.02 1.59 2.56
C LEU A 57 -7.19 2.98 3.14
N GLU A 58 -6.53 3.96 2.54
CA GLU A 58 -6.73 5.38 2.85
C GLU A 58 -7.52 6.04 1.74
N GLU A 59 -8.46 6.90 2.12
CA GLU A 59 -9.15 7.77 1.19
C GLU A 59 -8.31 9.00 0.90
N LEU A 60 -7.91 9.17 -0.34
CA LEU A 60 -7.32 10.40 -0.79
C LEU A 60 -8.45 11.33 -1.24
N ARG A 61 -8.66 12.40 -0.49
CA ARG A 61 -9.65 13.42 -0.86
C ARG A 61 -9.22 14.10 -2.14
N PHE A 62 -10.19 14.35 -2.98
CA PHE A 62 -9.98 15.09 -4.21
C PHE A 62 -9.40 16.48 -3.89
N PRO A 63 -8.39 16.96 -4.63
CA PRO A 63 -7.82 18.28 -4.41
C PRO A 63 -8.78 19.35 -4.92
N GLU A 64 -9.81 19.67 -4.13
CA GLU A 64 -10.90 20.59 -4.53
C GLU A 64 -10.40 21.95 -5.00
N LYS A 65 -9.32 22.47 -4.40
CA LYS A 65 -8.73 23.76 -4.75
C LYS A 65 -8.03 23.75 -6.11
N GLU A 66 -7.54 22.59 -6.53
CA GLU A 66 -6.77 22.40 -7.76
C GLU A 66 -7.65 21.93 -8.92
N MET A 67 -8.89 21.54 -8.62
CA MET A 67 -9.82 21.03 -9.62
C MET A 67 -10.06 21.95 -10.81
N PRO A 68 -10.20 23.30 -10.65
CA PRO A 68 -10.38 24.18 -11.80
C PRO A 68 -9.21 24.08 -12.79
N SER A 69 -7.97 24.03 -12.29
CA SER A 69 -6.77 23.89 -13.13
C SER A 69 -6.75 22.54 -13.85
N TYR A 70 -7.04 21.45 -13.13
CA TYR A 70 -7.12 20.11 -13.75
C TYR A 70 -8.21 20.02 -14.80
N TYR A 71 -9.34 20.69 -14.59
CA TYR A 71 -10.42 20.70 -15.55
C TYR A 71 -10.03 21.44 -16.84
N GLU A 72 -9.40 22.61 -16.72
CA GLU A 72 -8.88 23.37 -17.86
C GLU A 72 -7.82 22.57 -18.63
N GLU A 73 -6.87 21.95 -17.93
CA GLU A 73 -5.84 21.11 -18.54
C GLU A 73 -6.44 19.89 -19.24
N TYR A 74 -7.44 19.26 -18.63
CA TYR A 74 -8.13 18.11 -19.20
C TYR A 74 -8.88 18.52 -20.48
N ASP A 75 -9.57 19.65 -20.49
CA ASP A 75 -10.32 20.14 -21.65
C ASP A 75 -9.39 20.45 -22.83
N HIS A 76 -8.19 20.93 -22.54
CA HIS A 76 -7.15 21.17 -23.55
C HIS A 76 -6.39 19.90 -23.98
N CYS A 77 -6.54 18.80 -23.27
CA CYS A 77 -5.84 17.55 -23.57
C CYS A 77 -6.43 16.88 -24.80
N LYS A 78 -5.65 16.75 -25.88
CA LYS A 78 -6.09 16.07 -27.12
C LYS A 78 -6.50 14.61 -26.92
N GLN A 79 -6.22 14.06 -25.76
CA GLN A 79 -6.45 12.65 -25.40
C GLN A 79 -7.65 12.44 -24.48
N HIS A 80 -8.39 13.50 -24.14
CA HIS A 80 -9.52 13.45 -23.20
C HIS A 80 -10.62 12.46 -23.60
N ARG A 81 -10.79 12.18 -24.91
CA ARG A 81 -11.79 11.21 -25.38
C ARG A 81 -11.53 9.78 -24.95
N SER A 82 -10.28 9.47 -24.61
CA SER A 82 -9.84 8.12 -24.23
C SER A 82 -9.47 8.02 -22.75
N LEU A 83 -9.51 9.14 -22.03
CA LEU A 83 -9.27 9.21 -20.59
C LEU A 83 -10.49 9.87 -19.93
N THR A 84 -10.89 9.34 -18.79
CA THR A 84 -11.87 10.04 -17.95
C THR A 84 -11.18 11.20 -17.22
N LEU A 85 -11.96 12.18 -16.76
CA LEU A 85 -11.40 13.26 -15.93
C LEU A 85 -10.71 12.70 -14.68
N GLN A 86 -11.30 11.67 -14.05
CA GLN A 86 -10.75 11.04 -12.87
C GLN A 86 -9.40 10.39 -13.16
N ASP A 87 -9.27 9.66 -14.27
CA ASP A 87 -8.01 9.05 -14.68
C ASP A 87 -6.95 10.13 -14.96
N PHE A 88 -7.35 11.22 -15.60
CA PHE A 88 -6.46 12.36 -15.83
C PHE A 88 -5.94 12.95 -14.52
N VAL A 89 -6.85 13.26 -13.59
CA VAL A 89 -6.49 13.81 -12.28
C VAL A 89 -5.64 12.84 -11.49
N ALA A 90 -5.95 11.52 -11.53
CA ALA A 90 -5.15 10.51 -10.86
C ALA A 90 -3.70 10.48 -11.36
N VAL A 91 -3.48 10.64 -12.67
CA VAL A 91 -2.14 10.67 -13.25
C VAL A 91 -1.41 11.97 -12.88
N GLU A 92 -2.05 13.13 -13.04
CA GLU A 92 -1.40 14.42 -12.72
C GLU A 92 -1.09 14.50 -11.21
N TYR A 93 -2.00 14.05 -10.35
CA TYR A 93 -1.76 13.98 -8.91
C TYR A 93 -0.65 12.99 -8.54
N ALA A 94 -0.64 11.81 -9.17
CA ALA A 94 0.44 10.84 -8.96
C ALA A 94 1.80 11.42 -9.34
N LYS A 95 1.85 12.22 -10.41
CA LYS A 95 3.06 12.90 -10.87
C LYS A 95 3.53 13.95 -9.88
N SER A 96 2.64 14.82 -9.39
CA SER A 96 2.98 15.91 -8.47
C SER A 96 3.43 15.40 -7.11
N GLU A 97 2.77 14.38 -6.60
CA GLU A 97 2.97 13.86 -5.25
C GLU A 97 3.88 12.62 -5.17
N GLY A 98 4.37 12.13 -6.31
CA GLY A 98 5.26 10.98 -6.37
C GLY A 98 4.59 9.65 -6.01
N TYR A 99 3.31 9.50 -6.33
CA TYR A 99 2.60 8.24 -6.15
C TYR A 99 2.85 7.28 -7.32
N ILE A 100 2.62 6.00 -7.07
CA ILE A 100 2.57 4.97 -8.10
C ILE A 100 1.10 4.76 -8.48
N LEU A 101 0.83 4.62 -9.77
CA LEU A 101 -0.52 4.37 -10.26
C LEU A 101 -0.74 2.86 -10.45
N LEU A 102 -1.78 2.31 -9.83
CA LEU A 102 -2.26 0.97 -10.16
C LEU A 102 -3.06 1.02 -11.44
N ALA A 103 -2.49 0.50 -12.51
CA ALA A 103 -3.13 0.48 -13.81
C ALA A 103 -2.75 -0.76 -14.61
N GLU A 104 -3.74 -1.41 -15.20
CA GLU A 104 -3.51 -2.49 -16.16
C GLU A 104 -3.03 -1.94 -17.51
N LYS A 105 -2.52 -2.86 -18.36
CA LYS A 105 -2.08 -2.49 -19.70
C LYS A 105 -3.24 -1.89 -20.48
N GLY A 106 -3.08 -0.66 -20.92
CA GLY A 106 -4.14 0.05 -21.64
C GLY A 106 -3.75 1.48 -21.98
N TYR A 107 -4.76 2.28 -22.23
CA TYR A 107 -4.55 3.68 -22.56
C TYR A 107 -4.05 4.50 -21.35
N LEU A 108 -4.65 4.27 -20.18
CA LEU A 108 -4.27 4.93 -18.94
C LEU A 108 -2.80 4.68 -18.58
N SER A 109 -2.35 3.44 -18.62
CA SER A 109 -0.95 3.09 -18.31
C SER A 109 0.03 3.76 -19.30
N ARG A 110 -0.29 3.77 -20.60
CA ARG A 110 0.55 4.46 -21.60
C ARG A 110 0.60 5.97 -21.39
N TYR A 111 -0.52 6.58 -20.99
CA TYR A 111 -0.58 8.00 -20.67
C TYR A 111 0.27 8.30 -19.44
N ALA A 112 0.09 7.54 -18.35
CA ALA A 112 0.86 7.69 -17.11
C ALA A 112 2.37 7.59 -17.34
N LEU A 113 2.82 6.57 -18.10
CA LEU A 113 4.23 6.40 -18.44
C LEU A 113 4.79 7.60 -19.23
N ARG A 114 4.03 8.15 -20.18
CA ARG A 114 4.45 9.35 -20.92
C ARG A 114 4.56 10.59 -20.03
N LYS A 115 3.77 10.67 -18.98
CA LYS A 115 3.84 11.72 -17.97
C LYS A 115 4.94 11.50 -16.92
N GLY A 116 5.65 10.37 -17.00
CA GLY A 116 6.71 9.99 -16.06
C GLY A 116 6.20 9.41 -14.74
N VAL A 117 4.95 8.97 -14.69
CA VAL A 117 4.35 8.33 -13.53
C VAL A 117 4.69 6.84 -13.53
N ALA A 118 5.22 6.34 -12.41
CA ALA A 118 5.44 4.92 -12.23
C ALA A 118 4.09 4.19 -12.16
N ILE A 119 4.02 3.04 -12.79
CA ILE A 119 2.83 2.18 -12.78
C ILE A 119 3.14 0.83 -12.16
N VAL A 120 2.12 0.21 -11.58
CA VAL A 120 2.15 -1.16 -11.09
C VAL A 120 0.86 -1.86 -11.55
N SER A 121 0.99 -3.06 -12.04
CA SER A 121 -0.16 -3.93 -12.33
C SER A 121 -0.66 -4.61 -11.04
N LEU A 122 -1.87 -5.16 -11.08
CA LEU A 122 -2.43 -5.89 -9.95
C LEU A 122 -1.55 -7.08 -9.55
N ARG A 123 -1.05 -7.81 -10.53
CA ARG A 123 -0.14 -8.94 -10.31
C ARG A 123 1.17 -8.52 -9.64
N GLU A 124 1.80 -7.46 -10.13
CA GLU A 124 3.04 -6.94 -9.52
C GLU A 124 2.80 -6.44 -8.10
N LEU A 125 1.64 -5.81 -7.84
CA LEU A 125 1.23 -5.40 -6.50
C LEU A 125 1.08 -6.62 -5.58
N GLU A 126 0.42 -7.68 -6.05
CA GLU A 126 0.26 -8.91 -5.29
C GLU A 126 1.62 -9.53 -4.92
N GLU A 127 2.52 -9.68 -5.89
CA GLU A 127 3.87 -10.18 -5.66
C GLU A 127 4.66 -9.32 -4.67
N LEU A 128 4.49 -7.99 -4.71
CA LEU A 128 5.09 -7.07 -3.75
C LEU A 128 4.53 -7.25 -2.33
N CYS A 129 3.21 -7.38 -2.21
CA CYS A 129 2.56 -7.62 -0.93
C CYS A 129 3.00 -8.94 -0.31
N GLU A 130 3.10 -10.01 -1.09
CA GLU A 130 3.56 -11.31 -0.62
C GLU A 130 5.02 -11.31 -0.17
N ARG A 131 5.90 -10.65 -0.91
CA ARG A 131 7.31 -10.50 -0.51
C ARG A 131 7.44 -9.78 0.81
N ARG A 132 6.78 -8.64 0.97
CA ARG A 132 6.84 -7.85 2.20
C ARG A 132 6.17 -8.55 3.38
N CYS A 133 5.11 -9.29 3.15
CA CYS A 133 4.49 -10.13 4.17
C CYS A 133 5.49 -11.18 4.68
N ARG A 134 6.19 -11.89 3.79
CA ARG A 134 7.23 -12.87 4.18
C ARG A 134 8.37 -12.21 4.96
N ASP A 135 8.81 -11.02 4.55
CA ASP A 135 9.88 -10.29 5.23
C ASP A 135 9.46 -9.82 6.63
N HIS A 136 8.20 -9.43 6.79
CA HIS A 136 7.63 -9.08 8.09
C HIS A 136 7.63 -10.29 9.04
N TRP A 137 7.11 -11.43 8.59
CA TRP A 137 7.13 -12.67 9.35
C TRP A 137 8.54 -13.14 9.75
N ARG A 138 9.52 -12.95 8.88
CA ARG A 138 10.92 -13.27 9.19
C ARG A 138 11.47 -12.36 10.28
N LYS A 139 11.17 -11.06 10.22
CA LYS A 139 11.61 -10.08 11.24
C LYS A 139 10.96 -10.38 12.59
N ASP A 140 9.68 -10.69 12.63
CA ASP A 140 8.99 -11.03 13.88
C ASP A 140 9.53 -12.32 14.50
N ARG A 141 9.82 -13.34 13.69
CA ARG A 141 10.48 -14.57 14.19
C ARG A 141 11.88 -14.30 14.73
N LEU A 142 12.66 -13.48 14.07
CA LEU A 142 13.99 -13.12 14.57
C LEU A 142 13.89 -12.34 15.88
N LYS A 143 12.94 -11.43 15.97
CA LYS A 143 12.72 -10.65 17.19
C LYS A 143 12.35 -11.53 18.36
N SER A 144 11.36 -12.42 18.21
CA SER A 144 10.98 -13.37 19.26
C SER A 144 12.15 -14.30 19.67
N TYR A 145 12.94 -14.77 18.70
CA TYR A 145 14.11 -15.61 18.99
C TYR A 145 15.19 -14.88 19.81
N PHE A 146 15.40 -13.59 19.59
CA PHE A 146 16.37 -12.81 20.37
C PHE A 146 15.80 -12.40 21.73
N GLU A 147 14.50 -12.15 21.84
CA GLU A 147 13.83 -11.91 23.11
C GLU A 147 13.88 -13.15 24.03
N ASP A 148 13.56 -14.34 23.49
CA ASP A 148 13.64 -15.61 24.20
C ASP A 148 15.08 -15.95 24.67
N LYS A 149 16.11 -15.54 23.92
CA LYS A 149 17.50 -15.74 24.32
C LYS A 149 17.98 -14.73 25.36
N ALA A 150 17.46 -13.52 25.37
CA ALA A 150 17.80 -12.52 26.36
C ALA A 150 17.30 -12.92 27.75
N ASP A 151 16.10 -13.52 27.84
CA ASP A 151 15.54 -14.01 29.09
C ASP A 151 16.25 -15.28 29.62
N THR A 152 16.99 -16.01 28.78
CA THR A 152 17.70 -17.24 29.19
C THR A 152 19.13 -16.99 29.68
N THR A 153 19.62 -15.73 29.62
CA THR A 153 21.02 -15.40 29.95
C THR A 153 21.18 -14.86 31.37
N GLU A 154 20.11 -14.72 32.13
CA GLU A 154 20.17 -14.32 33.55
C GLU A 154 19.90 -15.47 34.49
N GLU A 155 20.79 -16.47 34.59
CA GLU A 155 20.98 -17.30 35.80
C GLU A 155 22.08 -18.33 35.56
N GLU A 156 23.33 -17.91 35.52
CA GLU A 156 24.41 -18.73 36.07
C GLU A 156 24.88 -18.12 37.39
N PRO A 157 24.58 -18.72 38.53
CA PRO A 157 25.16 -18.26 39.79
C PRO A 157 26.66 -18.50 39.74
N MET A 158 27.43 -17.43 39.88
CA MET A 158 28.88 -17.49 40.08
C MET A 158 29.15 -18.46 41.25
N GLN A 159 29.73 -19.60 40.95
CA GLN A 159 30.33 -20.47 41.92
C GLN A 159 31.47 -19.68 42.62
N GLN A 160 31.30 -19.42 43.90
CA GLN A 160 32.35 -18.87 44.74
C GLN A 160 33.55 -19.82 44.78
N PRO A 161 34.80 -19.33 44.75
CA PRO A 161 35.97 -20.16 44.90
C PRO A 161 35.97 -20.74 46.31
N ILE A 162 36.15 -22.03 46.40
CA ILE A 162 36.40 -22.77 47.69
C ILE A 162 37.80 -22.39 48.14
N ASP A 163 37.92 -21.63 49.20
CA ASP A 163 39.18 -21.42 49.92
C ASP A 163 39.60 -22.73 50.59
N ASP A 164 40.54 -23.43 50.01
CA ASP A 164 41.28 -24.52 50.66
C ASP A 164 42.34 -23.89 51.57
N ASP A 165 41.96 -23.61 52.83
CA ASP A 165 42.91 -23.39 53.92
C ASP A 165 43.54 -24.72 54.31
N ILE A 166 44.72 -25.00 53.79
CA ILE A 166 45.59 -26.07 54.31
C ILE A 166 46.53 -25.45 55.34
N THR A 167 46.20 -25.69 56.61
CA THR A 167 47.08 -25.39 57.75
C THR A 167 47.97 -26.60 58.02
N PHE A 168 49.28 -26.35 58.12
CA PHE A 168 50.26 -27.18 58.83
C PHE A 168 50.63 -26.51 60.13
#